data_56292662cc62c6b365e72935d2256b94
#
_entry.id   56292662cc62c6b365e72935d2256b94
#
_cell.length_a   1.000
_cell.length_b   1.000
_cell.length_c   1.000
_cell.angle_alpha   90.00
_cell.angle_beta   90.00
_cell.angle_gamma   90.00
#
_symmetry.space_group_name_H-M   'P 1'
#
loop_
_entity.id
_entity.type
_entity.pdbx_description
1 polymer ?
#
loop_
_entity_poly.entity_id
_entity_poly.type
_entity_poly.pdbx_seq_one_letter_code
_entity_poly.pdbx_strand_id
1 'polypeptide(L)'
;MTLRRLRELKDPEALRLLVWSFLTILNAECLLRATSLTALLRRFGRGSSFAVTHRETTLRPGGDSLERIRRYSNFIATALLRSRRPCLLRCLVLYRYCRKGDIPVSIHFGVRQGSNGLEGHSWVSLDGAPLFETEEMLQTYTTVYAFPEDGQNGDPRRFLAIAGERS
;
A
#
# COMPACT_ATOMS: atom_id res chain seq x y z
N MET A 1 -2.88 4.04 -24.62
CA MET A 1 -1.69 4.46 -23.82
C MET A 1 -1.34 5.86 -24.30
N THR A 2 -1.63 6.91 -23.51
CA THR A 2 -1.61 8.32 -23.97
C THR A 2 -0.18 8.84 -23.99
N LEU A 3 0.19 9.63 -25.03
CA LEU A 3 1.50 10.29 -25.25
C LEU A 3 2.02 11.05 -23.99
N ARG A 4 1.14 11.49 -23.09
CA ARG A 4 1.47 12.10 -21.81
C ARG A 4 2.24 11.15 -20.88
N ARG A 5 1.97 9.83 -20.94
CA ARG A 5 2.66 8.80 -20.13
C ARG A 5 4.11 8.54 -20.57
N LEU A 6 4.40 8.69 -21.85
CA LEU A 6 5.77 8.55 -22.37
C LEU A 6 6.67 9.73 -22.01
N ARG A 7 6.08 10.92 -21.78
CA ARG A 7 6.81 12.10 -21.31
C ARG A 7 7.20 11.99 -19.83
N GLU A 8 6.36 11.34 -19.01
CA GLU A 8 6.67 11.09 -17.60
C GLU A 8 7.86 10.12 -17.42
N LEU A 9 8.08 9.20 -18.36
CA LEU A 9 9.23 8.26 -18.32
C LEU A 9 10.58 8.94 -18.63
N LYS A 10 10.59 10.17 -19.15
CA LYS A 10 11.80 10.98 -19.31
C LYS A 10 12.23 11.68 -18.02
N ASP A 11 11.34 11.72 -17.03
CA ASP A 11 11.64 12.23 -15.70
C ASP A 11 12.36 11.13 -14.89
N PRO A 12 13.65 11.32 -14.55
CA PRO A 12 14.42 10.31 -13.82
C PRO A 12 13.82 9.98 -12.45
N GLU A 13 13.11 10.92 -11.83
CA GLU A 13 12.41 10.71 -10.58
C GLU A 13 11.21 9.78 -10.78
N ALA A 14 10.42 9.99 -11.83
CA ALA A 14 9.28 9.14 -12.17
C ALA A 14 9.74 7.69 -12.43
N LEU A 15 10.83 7.52 -13.20
CA LEU A 15 11.40 6.20 -13.46
C LEU A 15 11.89 5.53 -12.16
N ARG A 16 12.57 6.28 -11.30
CA ARG A 16 13.04 5.78 -9.99
C ARG A 16 11.88 5.32 -9.12
N LEU A 17 10.79 6.08 -9.05
CA LEU A 17 9.59 5.72 -8.29
C LEU A 17 8.90 4.48 -8.87
N LEU A 18 8.83 4.37 -10.20
CA LEU A 18 8.28 3.20 -10.88
C LEU A 18 9.07 1.93 -10.55
N VAL A 19 10.39 1.96 -10.73
CA VAL A 19 11.29 0.83 -10.43
C VAL A 19 11.22 0.47 -8.95
N TRP A 20 11.24 1.46 -8.07
CA TRP A 20 11.14 1.25 -6.63
C TRP A 20 9.80 0.59 -6.26
N SER A 21 8.69 1.06 -6.83
CA SER A 21 7.36 0.46 -6.61
C SER A 21 7.32 -0.99 -7.10
N PHE A 22 7.89 -1.28 -8.28
CA PHE A 22 7.95 -2.62 -8.83
C PHE A 22 8.74 -3.58 -7.92
N LEU A 23 9.96 -3.20 -7.53
CA LEU A 23 10.79 -4.01 -6.64
C LEU A 23 10.13 -4.21 -5.26
N THR A 24 9.43 -3.19 -4.76
CA THR A 24 8.70 -3.28 -3.49
C THR A 24 7.55 -4.27 -3.59
N ILE A 25 6.80 -4.28 -4.69
CA ILE A 25 5.70 -5.23 -4.92
C ILE A 25 6.24 -6.65 -5.03
N LEU A 26 7.30 -6.88 -5.80
CA LEU A 26 7.92 -8.21 -5.91
C LEU A 26 8.39 -8.72 -4.54
N ASN A 27 9.04 -7.85 -3.77
CA ASN A 27 9.46 -8.19 -2.41
C ASN A 27 8.26 -8.51 -1.50
N ALA A 28 7.18 -7.72 -1.59
CA ALA A 28 5.96 -7.98 -0.83
C ALA A 28 5.31 -9.31 -1.21
N GLU A 29 5.19 -9.62 -2.50
CA GLU A 29 4.65 -10.91 -2.97
C GLU A 29 5.49 -12.11 -2.50
N CYS A 30 6.82 -12.01 -2.57
CA CYS A 30 7.71 -13.05 -2.05
C CYS A 30 7.54 -13.23 -0.53
N LEU A 31 7.52 -12.13 0.21
CA LEU A 31 7.39 -12.19 1.67
C LEU A 31 6.01 -12.69 2.11
N LEU A 32 4.93 -12.33 1.42
CA LEU A 32 3.58 -12.83 1.72
C LEU A 32 3.44 -14.34 1.54
N ARG A 33 4.31 -14.97 0.74
CA ARG A 33 4.37 -16.44 0.60
C ARG A 33 5.19 -17.10 1.70
N ALA A 34 6.17 -16.38 2.26
CA ALA A 34 7.14 -16.93 3.20
C ALA A 34 6.89 -16.52 4.66
N THR A 35 6.14 -15.43 4.91
CA THR A 35 5.98 -14.85 6.24
C THR A 35 4.54 -14.39 6.49
N SER A 36 4.21 -14.12 7.76
CA SER A 36 2.91 -13.53 8.10
C SER A 36 2.83 -12.06 7.67
N LEU A 37 1.59 -11.59 7.42
CA LEU A 37 1.32 -10.19 7.09
C LEU A 37 1.87 -9.23 8.18
N THR A 38 1.70 -9.59 9.44
CA THR A 38 2.21 -8.79 10.58
C THR A 38 3.74 -8.67 10.56
N ALA A 39 4.45 -9.77 10.26
CA ALA A 39 5.90 -9.75 10.15
C ALA A 39 6.36 -8.87 8.98
N LEU A 40 5.67 -8.93 7.85
CA LEU A 40 5.92 -8.07 6.70
C LEU A 40 5.68 -6.60 7.03
N LEU A 41 4.56 -6.26 7.68
CA LEU A 41 4.25 -4.90 8.08
C LEU A 41 5.29 -4.34 9.06
N ARG A 42 5.70 -5.14 10.05
CA ARG A 42 6.79 -4.76 10.96
C ARG A 42 8.10 -4.52 10.21
N ARG A 43 8.43 -5.36 9.23
CA ARG A 43 9.62 -5.18 8.40
C ARG A 43 9.54 -3.92 7.53
N PHE A 44 8.38 -3.63 6.96
CA PHE A 44 8.17 -2.44 6.13
C PHE A 44 8.07 -1.16 6.98
N GLY A 45 7.57 -1.26 8.20
CA GLY A 45 7.46 -0.15 9.15
C GLY A 45 8.75 0.20 9.86
N ARG A 46 9.74 -0.70 9.88
CA ARG A 46 11.08 -0.36 10.37
C ARG A 46 11.70 0.59 9.35
N GLY A 47 11.81 1.86 9.71
CA GLY A 47 12.59 2.82 8.96
C GLY A 47 13.96 2.22 8.71
N SER A 48 14.35 2.06 7.45
CA SER A 48 15.70 1.66 7.13
C SER A 48 16.61 2.79 7.61
N SER A 49 17.43 2.56 8.65
CA SER A 49 18.62 3.35 8.95
C SER A 49 19.65 3.23 7.82
N PHE A 50 19.20 3.32 6.59
CA PHE A 50 20.09 3.67 5.51
C PHE A 50 20.07 5.18 5.50
N ALA A 51 21.14 5.77 6.05
CA ALA A 51 21.42 7.19 5.99
C ALA A 51 21.24 7.68 4.56
N VAL A 52 20.02 8.10 4.24
CA VAL A 52 19.86 9.11 3.23
C VAL A 52 20.35 10.37 3.90
N THR A 53 21.60 10.75 3.57
CA THR A 53 22.18 12.03 3.88
C THR A 53 21.07 13.06 3.78
N HIS A 54 20.70 13.62 4.93
CA HIS A 54 19.78 14.74 5.04
C HIS A 54 20.34 15.89 4.21
N ARG A 55 19.98 15.93 2.96
CA ARG A 55 19.88 17.19 2.24
C ARG A 55 18.46 17.65 2.53
N GLU A 56 18.39 18.72 3.29
CA GLU A 56 17.18 19.44 3.67
C GLU A 56 16.21 19.53 2.48
N THR A 57 15.34 18.57 2.40
CA THR A 57 14.11 18.73 1.67
C THR A 57 13.06 18.30 2.67
N THR A 58 12.34 19.26 3.18
CA THR A 58 11.04 19.11 3.84
C THR A 58 10.14 18.29 2.91
N LEU A 59 10.38 17.01 2.84
CA LEU A 59 9.50 16.05 2.20
C LEU A 59 8.32 15.78 3.15
N ARG A 60 7.47 16.78 3.32
CA ARG A 60 6.05 16.46 3.18
C ARG A 60 5.99 15.77 1.81
N PRO A 61 5.58 14.48 1.72
CA PRO A 61 5.43 13.85 0.44
C PRO A 61 4.58 14.79 -0.38
N GLY A 62 5.17 15.40 -1.39
CA GLY A 62 4.41 16.25 -2.29
C GLY A 62 3.28 15.37 -2.78
N GLY A 63 2.03 15.84 -2.73
CA GLY A 63 0.87 15.06 -3.13
C GLY A 63 1.11 14.33 -4.46
N ASP A 64 1.94 14.90 -5.33
CA ASP A 64 2.36 14.34 -6.61
C ASP A 64 3.15 13.03 -6.50
N SER A 65 4.09 12.90 -5.55
CA SER A 65 4.89 11.66 -5.43
C SER A 65 4.06 10.51 -4.90
N LEU A 66 3.16 10.75 -3.93
CA LEU A 66 2.24 9.72 -3.42
C LEU A 66 1.24 9.30 -4.49
N GLU A 67 0.70 10.24 -5.26
CA GLU A 67 -0.20 9.94 -6.36
C GLU A 67 0.50 9.15 -7.49
N ARG A 68 1.76 9.49 -7.82
CA ARG A 68 2.57 8.70 -8.77
C ARG A 68 2.77 7.27 -8.26
N ILE A 69 3.15 7.09 -6.99
CA ILE A 69 3.32 5.77 -6.38
C ILE A 69 2.01 4.98 -6.39
N ARG A 70 0.89 5.61 -6.04
CA ARG A 70 -0.43 5.00 -6.12
C ARG A 70 -0.75 4.49 -7.54
N ARG A 71 -0.54 5.32 -8.54
CA ARG A 71 -0.77 4.96 -9.96
C ARG A 71 0.15 3.84 -10.43
N TYR A 72 1.44 3.92 -10.11
CA TYR A 72 2.43 2.91 -10.52
C TYR A 72 2.16 1.57 -9.84
N SER A 73 1.94 1.57 -8.53
CA SER A 73 1.65 0.34 -7.80
C SER A 73 0.34 -0.30 -8.25
N ASN A 74 -0.69 0.49 -8.54
CA ASN A 74 -1.93 -0.03 -9.11
C ASN A 74 -1.70 -0.66 -10.48
N PHE A 75 -1.01 0.04 -11.40
CA PHE A 75 -0.69 -0.48 -12.72
C PHE A 75 0.13 -1.78 -12.65
N ILE A 76 1.17 -1.82 -11.81
CA ILE A 76 2.02 -3.00 -11.66
C ILE A 76 1.21 -4.17 -11.11
N ALA A 77 0.42 -3.95 -10.06
CA ALA A 77 -0.35 -5.01 -9.42
C ALA A 77 -1.46 -5.56 -10.32
N THR A 78 -2.17 -4.69 -11.06
CA THR A 78 -3.32 -5.11 -11.87
C THR A 78 -2.95 -5.52 -13.29
N ALA A 79 -2.19 -4.70 -14.01
CA ALA A 79 -1.93 -4.90 -15.42
C ALA A 79 -0.71 -5.77 -15.69
N LEU A 80 0.36 -5.63 -14.89
CA LEU A 80 1.62 -6.34 -15.12
C LEU A 80 1.62 -7.70 -14.42
N LEU A 81 1.32 -7.73 -13.13
CA LEU A 81 1.38 -8.95 -12.31
C LEU A 81 0.03 -9.69 -12.23
N ARG A 82 -1.07 -9.05 -12.62
CA ARG A 82 -2.42 -9.60 -12.50
C ARG A 82 -2.68 -10.21 -11.13
N SER A 83 -2.21 -9.51 -10.09
CA SER A 83 -2.33 -9.98 -8.72
C SER A 83 -3.79 -10.12 -8.30
N ARG A 84 -4.10 -11.14 -7.52
CA ARG A 84 -5.42 -11.33 -6.91
C ARG A 84 -5.69 -10.35 -5.76
N ARG A 85 -4.68 -9.62 -5.29
CA ARG A 85 -4.72 -8.69 -4.15
C ARG A 85 -4.16 -7.31 -4.47
N PRO A 86 -4.64 -6.64 -5.53
CA PRO A 86 -4.04 -5.39 -5.98
C PRO A 86 -4.15 -4.27 -4.95
N CYS A 87 -5.26 -4.19 -4.19
CA CYS A 87 -5.44 -3.21 -3.13
C CYS A 87 -4.40 -3.38 -2.02
N LEU A 88 -4.14 -4.61 -1.59
CA LEU A 88 -3.13 -4.91 -0.57
C LEU A 88 -1.73 -4.49 -1.03
N LEU A 89 -1.32 -4.87 -2.23
CA LEU A 89 0.01 -4.53 -2.76
C LEU A 89 0.21 -3.02 -2.89
N ARG A 90 -0.81 -2.31 -3.38
CA ARG A 90 -0.81 -0.85 -3.44
C ARG A 90 -0.61 -0.23 -2.06
N CYS A 91 -1.37 -0.68 -1.07
CA CYS A 91 -1.28 -0.19 0.30
C CYS A 91 0.08 -0.49 0.94
N LEU A 92 0.66 -1.67 0.71
CA LEU A 92 1.99 -2.02 1.22
C LEU A 92 3.08 -1.12 0.64
N VAL A 93 2.99 -0.76 -0.65
CA VAL A 93 3.94 0.17 -1.29
C VAL A 93 3.81 1.57 -0.69
N LEU A 94 2.58 2.09 -0.57
CA LEU A 94 2.32 3.39 0.03
C LEU A 94 2.78 3.43 1.49
N TYR A 95 2.40 2.43 2.28
CA TYR A 95 2.80 2.31 3.67
C TYR A 95 4.33 2.35 3.80
N ARG A 96 5.05 1.51 3.03
CA ARG A 96 6.51 1.48 3.06
C ARG A 96 7.13 2.81 2.65
N TYR A 97 6.58 3.49 1.64
CA TYR A 97 7.08 4.80 1.19
C TYR A 97 6.92 5.86 2.28
N CYS A 98 5.74 5.96 2.87
CA CYS A 98 5.46 6.89 3.95
C CYS A 98 6.36 6.62 5.17
N ARG A 99 6.48 5.36 5.59
CA ARG A 99 7.33 4.98 6.73
C ARG A 99 8.81 5.24 6.50
N LYS A 100 9.30 5.17 5.26
CA LYS A 100 10.67 5.58 4.92
C LYS A 100 10.89 7.09 5.00
N GLY A 101 9.84 7.88 4.81
CA GLY A 101 9.84 9.33 4.97
C GLY A 101 9.43 9.79 6.37
N ASP A 102 9.43 8.88 7.37
CA ASP A 102 9.02 9.12 8.76
C ASP A 102 7.60 9.70 8.90
N ILE A 103 6.72 9.39 7.92
CA ILE A 103 5.32 9.81 7.97
C ILE A 103 4.52 8.79 8.78
N PRO A 104 3.79 9.24 9.81
CA PRO A 104 3.04 8.37 10.71
C PRO A 104 1.73 7.90 10.07
N VAL A 105 1.80 6.92 9.16
CA VAL A 105 0.63 6.33 8.52
C VAL A 105 0.26 4.99 9.14
N SER A 106 -1.03 4.69 9.10
CA SER A 106 -1.60 3.39 9.45
C SER A 106 -2.14 2.71 8.20
N ILE A 107 -2.04 1.38 8.15
CA ILE A 107 -2.66 0.55 7.12
C ILE A 107 -3.82 -0.21 7.73
N HIS A 108 -4.97 -0.18 7.08
CA HIS A 108 -6.20 -0.79 7.53
C HIS A 108 -6.64 -1.90 6.59
N PHE A 109 -7.31 -2.89 7.14
CA PHE A 109 -7.89 -4.01 6.44
C PHE A 109 -9.35 -4.13 6.85
N GLY A 110 -10.23 -4.13 5.89
CA GLY A 110 -11.66 -4.22 6.12
C GLY A 110 -12.33 -5.26 5.23
N VAL A 111 -13.48 -5.71 5.66
CA VAL A 111 -14.34 -6.65 4.94
C VAL A 111 -15.75 -6.08 4.83
N ARG A 112 -16.42 -6.43 3.74
CA ARG A 112 -17.86 -6.16 3.57
C ARG A 112 -18.55 -7.34 2.94
N GLN A 113 -19.86 -7.44 3.11
CA GLN A 113 -20.68 -8.37 2.36
C GLN A 113 -20.88 -7.80 0.94
N GLY A 114 -20.35 -8.50 -0.06
CA GLY A 114 -20.58 -8.20 -1.47
C GLY A 114 -21.62 -9.14 -2.08
N SER A 115 -21.93 -8.93 -3.36
CA SER A 115 -22.89 -9.77 -4.11
C SER A 115 -22.47 -11.23 -4.24
N ASN A 116 -21.16 -11.50 -4.26
CA ASN A 116 -20.58 -12.81 -4.48
C ASN A 116 -19.84 -13.35 -3.24
N GLY A 117 -20.21 -12.90 -2.04
CA GLY A 117 -19.58 -13.27 -0.78
C GLY A 117 -18.79 -12.13 -0.14
N LEU A 118 -17.91 -12.46 0.81
CA LEU A 118 -17.11 -11.46 1.51
C LEU A 118 -16.07 -10.84 0.59
N GLU A 119 -16.01 -9.49 0.61
CA GLU A 119 -15.04 -8.70 -0.11
C GLU A 119 -14.07 -8.04 0.86
N GLY A 120 -12.77 -8.26 0.63
CA GLY A 120 -11.70 -7.63 1.40
C GLY A 120 -11.19 -6.37 0.71
N HIS A 121 -10.91 -5.34 1.48
CA HIS A 121 -10.26 -4.11 1.03
C HIS A 121 -9.16 -3.67 1.99
N SER A 122 -8.18 -2.95 1.49
CA SER A 122 -7.13 -2.34 2.32
C SER A 122 -6.88 -0.89 1.89
N TRP A 123 -6.63 -0.05 2.88
CA TRP A 123 -6.34 1.38 2.65
C TRP A 123 -5.29 1.88 3.64
N VAL A 124 -4.75 3.05 3.35
CA VAL A 124 -3.78 3.75 4.21
C VAL A 124 -4.41 5.03 4.70
N SER A 125 -4.23 5.34 5.98
CA SER A 125 -4.64 6.62 6.59
C SER A 125 -3.43 7.37 7.15
N LEU A 126 -3.54 8.69 7.16
CA LEU A 126 -2.64 9.63 7.80
C LEU A 126 -3.46 10.42 8.82
N ASP A 127 -3.06 10.39 10.08
CA ASP A 127 -3.77 11.06 11.18
C ASP A 127 -5.29 10.71 11.22
N GLY A 128 -5.61 9.46 10.93
CA GLY A 128 -6.98 8.95 10.88
C GLY A 128 -7.73 9.20 9.58
N ALA A 129 -7.29 10.13 8.73
CA ALA A 129 -7.92 10.42 7.44
C ALA A 129 -7.41 9.48 6.33
N PRO A 130 -8.28 8.88 5.51
CA PRO A 130 -7.86 8.03 4.40
C PRO A 130 -7.14 8.85 3.33
N LEU A 131 -6.04 8.29 2.76
CA LEU A 131 -5.21 9.04 1.82
C LEU A 131 -5.80 9.14 0.41
N PHE A 132 -6.53 8.13 -0.04
CA PHE A 132 -6.98 8.06 -1.44
C PHE A 132 -8.39 7.50 -1.62
N GLU A 133 -8.97 6.98 -0.59
CA GLU A 133 -10.34 6.48 -0.53
C GLU A 133 -11.27 7.53 0.07
N THR A 134 -12.53 7.54 -0.31
CA THR A 134 -13.52 8.41 0.33
C THR A 134 -14.08 7.75 1.59
N GLU A 135 -14.46 8.55 2.57
CA GLU A 135 -15.05 8.05 3.82
C GLU A 135 -16.32 7.26 3.56
N GLU A 136 -17.18 7.72 2.62
CA GLU A 136 -18.43 7.06 2.26
C GLU A 136 -18.17 5.63 1.75
N MET A 137 -17.13 5.44 0.93
CA MET A 137 -16.75 4.12 0.44
C MET A 137 -16.25 3.25 1.59
N LEU A 138 -15.44 3.79 2.49
CA LEU A 138 -14.88 3.04 3.62
C LEU A 138 -15.91 2.67 4.68
N GLN A 139 -16.97 3.47 4.87
CA GLN A 139 -18.08 3.15 5.78
C GLN A 139 -18.80 1.86 5.39
N THR A 140 -18.68 1.40 4.13
CA THR A 140 -19.24 0.12 3.70
C THR A 140 -18.43 -1.09 4.18
N TYR A 141 -17.23 -0.87 4.71
CA TYR A 141 -16.33 -1.92 5.20
C TYR A 141 -16.25 -1.92 6.72
N THR A 142 -16.30 -3.10 7.32
CA THR A 142 -15.95 -3.28 8.72
C THR A 142 -14.44 -3.48 8.83
N THR A 143 -13.76 -2.60 9.54
CA THR A 143 -12.31 -2.75 9.80
C THR A 143 -12.09 -3.95 10.70
N VAL A 144 -11.29 -4.90 10.23
CA VAL A 144 -10.96 -6.13 10.97
C VAL A 144 -9.54 -6.12 11.53
N TYR A 145 -8.68 -5.28 10.97
CA TYR A 145 -7.30 -5.13 11.43
C TYR A 145 -6.71 -3.78 11.00
N ALA A 146 -5.92 -3.16 11.88
CA ALA A 146 -5.12 -1.97 11.57
C ALA A 146 -3.67 -2.16 12.05
N PHE A 147 -2.70 -1.53 11.39
CA PHE A 147 -1.29 -1.54 11.78
C PHE A 147 -0.63 -0.17 11.54
N PRO A 148 0.08 0.43 12.52
CA PRO A 148 0.19 -0.06 13.91
C PRO A 148 -1.17 -0.19 14.58
N GLU A 149 -1.26 -1.04 15.59
CA GLU A 149 -2.52 -1.36 16.27
C GLU A 149 -3.04 -0.14 17.05
N ASP A 150 -4.14 0.44 16.58
CA ASP A 150 -4.85 1.52 17.29
C ASP A 150 -5.85 0.93 18.30
N GLY A 151 -5.45 -0.09 19.06
CA GLY A 151 -6.26 -0.65 20.16
C GLY A 151 -7.50 -1.47 19.74
N GLN A 152 -7.82 -1.59 18.45
CA GLN A 152 -8.92 -2.43 17.93
C GLN A 152 -8.33 -3.63 17.18
N ASN A 153 -8.11 -4.72 17.90
CA ASN A 153 -7.44 -5.91 17.37
C ASN A 153 -8.39 -6.91 16.73
N GLY A 154 -8.29 -7.06 15.40
CA GLY A 154 -8.69 -8.29 14.69
C GLY A 154 -7.46 -9.14 14.32
N ASP A 155 -7.64 -10.45 14.13
CA ASP A 155 -6.56 -11.35 13.67
C ASP A 155 -6.29 -11.14 12.16
N PRO A 156 -5.08 -10.70 11.77
CA PRO A 156 -4.74 -10.49 10.35
C PRO A 156 -4.82 -11.78 9.51
N ARG A 157 -4.80 -12.97 10.13
CA ARG A 157 -4.96 -14.27 9.45
C ARG A 157 -6.34 -14.40 8.85
N ARG A 158 -7.38 -13.88 9.52
CA ARG A 158 -8.76 -13.89 9.00
C ARG A 158 -8.89 -13.09 7.72
N PHE A 159 -8.24 -11.94 7.63
CA PHE A 159 -8.24 -11.14 6.40
C PHE A 159 -7.61 -11.87 5.22
N LEU A 160 -6.46 -12.53 5.43
CA LEU A 160 -5.77 -13.27 4.38
C LEU A 160 -6.57 -14.49 3.90
N ALA A 161 -7.26 -15.17 4.79
CA ALA A 161 -8.17 -16.29 4.45
C ALA A 161 -9.31 -15.77 3.54
N ILE A 162 -10.01 -14.73 3.94
CA ILE A 162 -11.14 -14.16 3.19
C ILE A 162 -10.69 -13.62 1.82
N ALA A 163 -9.52 -12.97 1.76
CA ALA A 163 -8.98 -12.43 0.51
C ALA A 163 -8.39 -13.51 -0.42
N GLY A 164 -8.14 -14.72 0.10
CA GLY A 164 -7.57 -15.85 -0.63
C GLY A 164 -8.57 -16.87 -1.19
N GLU A 165 -9.81 -16.90 -0.69
CA GLU A 165 -10.84 -17.88 -1.09
C GLU A 165 -11.48 -17.66 -2.47
N ARG A 166 -11.03 -16.66 -3.22
CA ARG A 166 -11.46 -16.49 -4.62
C ARG A 166 -10.52 -17.26 -5.55
N SER A 167 -10.70 -18.58 -5.59
CA SER A 167 -10.23 -19.45 -6.67
C SER A 167 -11.38 -19.85 -7.55
#